data_eab41c0eb12a810508dabd798aa7173c
#
_entry.id   eab41c0eb12a810508dabd798aa7173c
#
_cell.length_a   1.000
_cell.length_b   1.000
_cell.length_c   1.000
_cell.angle_alpha   90.00
_cell.angle_beta   90.00
_cell.angle_gamma   90.00
#
_symmetry.space_group_name_H-M   'P 1'
#
loop_
_entity.id
_entity.type
_entity.pdbx_description
1 polymer ?
#
loop_
_entity_poly.entity_id
_entity_poly.type
_entity_poly.pdbx_seq_one_letter_code
_entity_poly.pdbx_strand_id
1 'polypeptide(L)'
;MEYKSDLKTTMIVWWRFFWRYAIIFVAVNLLVGILMNYFGHLLPKGLYMIMLLSGVLANVVATLLVMFYCLDRKFKKSSLIMQGKTANINNWDKLWIWFLYFWRFAIIAFAIGFILGALLPVCFQYAGIDPVKALKYSKYLGNIAVLPASYLAFISLVCRKEKRQTLKIAVSE
;
A
#
# COMPACT_ATOMS: atom_id res chain seq x y z
N MET A 1 26.98 6.45 11.44
CA MET A 1 25.80 6.12 10.63
C MET A 1 25.42 7.32 9.80
N GLU A 2 25.59 7.24 8.51
CA GLU A 2 25.22 8.32 7.57
C GLU A 2 23.72 8.20 7.23
N TYR A 3 22.97 9.28 7.36
CA TYR A 3 21.54 9.31 7.01
C TYR A 3 21.42 9.77 5.55
N LYS A 4 21.19 8.82 4.66
CA LYS A 4 21.01 9.10 3.24
C LYS A 4 19.53 9.03 2.89
N SER A 5 18.93 10.16 2.54
CA SER A 5 17.59 10.24 1.92
C SER A 5 17.69 10.21 0.39
N ASP A 6 18.55 9.35 -0.15
CA ASP A 6 18.68 9.18 -1.60
C ASP A 6 17.46 8.45 -2.16
N LEU A 7 16.93 8.94 -3.28
CA LEU A 7 15.74 8.38 -3.96
C LEU A 7 15.93 6.90 -4.29
N LYS A 8 17.14 6.51 -4.70
CA LYS A 8 17.50 5.12 -5.02
C LYS A 8 17.39 4.21 -3.80
N THR A 9 17.93 4.63 -2.67
CA THR A 9 17.88 3.87 -1.40
C THR A 9 16.44 3.76 -0.90
N THR A 10 15.67 4.86 -0.99
CA THR A 10 14.24 4.88 -0.65
C THR A 10 13.44 3.92 -1.50
N MET A 11 13.71 3.86 -2.81
CA MET A 11 13.06 2.93 -3.74
C MET A 11 13.37 1.47 -3.40
N ILE A 12 14.61 1.15 -3.07
CA ILE A 12 15.02 -0.22 -2.69
C ILE A 12 14.32 -0.66 -1.39
N VAL A 13 14.24 0.21 -0.39
CA VAL A 13 13.58 -0.09 0.89
C VAL A 13 12.07 -0.24 0.68
N TRP A 14 11.45 0.67 -0.07
CA TRP A 14 10.04 0.57 -0.44
C TRP A 14 9.73 -0.72 -1.19
N TRP A 15 10.55 -1.09 -2.21
CA TRP A 15 10.36 -2.31 -2.99
C TRP A 15 10.37 -3.56 -2.12
N ARG A 16 11.27 -3.61 -1.13
CA ARG A 16 11.31 -4.72 -0.17
C ARG A 16 10.08 -4.82 0.71
N PHE A 17 9.50 -3.67 1.11
CA PHE A 17 8.24 -3.60 1.82
C PHE A 17 7.09 -4.03 0.90
N PHE A 18 7.00 -3.40 -0.28
CA PHE A 18 5.91 -3.60 -1.23
C PHE A 18 5.80 -5.05 -1.69
N TRP A 19 6.91 -5.70 -2.05
CA TRP A 19 6.91 -7.08 -2.51
C TRP A 19 6.35 -8.06 -1.48
N ARG A 20 6.71 -7.91 -0.20
CA ARG A 20 6.18 -8.74 0.89
C ARG A 20 4.68 -8.54 1.06
N TYR A 21 4.25 -7.29 1.03
CA TYR A 21 2.83 -6.97 1.06
C TYR A 21 2.09 -7.57 -0.14
N ALA A 22 2.64 -7.43 -1.35
CA ALA A 22 2.03 -7.94 -2.58
C ALA A 22 1.79 -9.46 -2.53
N ILE A 23 2.74 -10.25 -2.02
CA ILE A 23 2.57 -11.70 -1.86
C ILE A 23 1.40 -12.01 -0.91
N ILE A 24 1.36 -11.37 0.26
CA ILE A 24 0.29 -11.61 1.24
C ILE A 24 -1.06 -11.12 0.69
N PHE A 25 -1.07 -9.96 0.04
CA PHE A 25 -2.25 -9.41 -0.62
C PHE A 25 -2.83 -10.36 -1.65
N VAL A 26 -1.99 -10.90 -2.54
CA VAL A 26 -2.43 -11.87 -3.56
C VAL A 26 -2.96 -13.14 -2.89
N ALA A 27 -2.26 -13.68 -1.89
CA ALA A 27 -2.70 -14.89 -1.19
C ALA A 27 -4.06 -14.70 -0.49
N VAL A 28 -4.24 -13.57 0.22
CA VAL A 28 -5.50 -13.24 0.89
C VAL A 28 -6.64 -13.09 -0.11
N ASN A 29 -6.40 -12.34 -1.22
CA ASN A 29 -7.45 -12.11 -2.21
C ASN A 29 -7.79 -13.38 -3.02
N LEU A 30 -6.82 -14.25 -3.28
CA LEU A 30 -7.08 -15.57 -3.87
C LEU A 30 -7.94 -16.42 -2.94
N LEU A 31 -7.59 -16.49 -1.66
CA LEU A 31 -8.36 -17.23 -0.67
C LEU A 31 -9.82 -16.73 -0.59
N VAL A 32 -9.99 -15.40 -0.43
CA VAL A 32 -11.32 -14.78 -0.40
C VAL A 32 -12.07 -15.05 -1.71
N GLY A 33 -11.41 -14.93 -2.86
CA GLY A 33 -11.99 -15.19 -4.18
C GLY A 33 -12.47 -16.64 -4.34
N ILE A 34 -11.67 -17.60 -3.89
CA ILE A 34 -12.04 -19.03 -3.88
C ILE A 34 -13.26 -19.25 -2.98
N LEU A 35 -13.24 -18.74 -1.74
CA LEU A 35 -14.35 -18.86 -0.81
C LEU A 35 -15.63 -18.25 -1.37
N MET A 36 -15.53 -17.06 -1.98
CA MET A 36 -16.66 -16.38 -2.60
C MET A 36 -17.22 -17.16 -3.80
N ASN A 37 -16.36 -17.79 -4.60
CA ASN A 37 -16.79 -18.57 -5.76
C ASN A 37 -17.51 -19.85 -5.34
N TYR A 38 -17.04 -20.54 -4.28
CA TYR A 38 -17.66 -21.79 -3.82
C TYR A 38 -18.90 -21.58 -2.94
N PHE A 39 -18.88 -20.58 -2.07
CA PHE A 39 -19.93 -20.39 -1.06
C PHE A 39 -20.80 -19.16 -1.31
N GLY A 40 -20.39 -18.22 -2.15
CA GLY A 40 -21.06 -16.93 -2.32
C GLY A 40 -22.51 -17.04 -2.79
N HIS A 41 -22.83 -18.03 -3.63
CA HIS A 41 -24.20 -18.31 -4.11
C HIS A 41 -25.09 -19.02 -3.07
N LEU A 42 -24.50 -19.64 -2.05
CA LEU A 42 -25.21 -20.33 -0.97
C LEU A 42 -25.44 -19.39 0.23
N LEU A 43 -24.75 -18.25 0.30
CA LEU A 43 -24.79 -17.35 1.44
C LEU A 43 -25.93 -16.32 1.31
N PRO A 44 -26.68 -16.07 2.40
CA PRO A 44 -27.56 -14.90 2.49
C PRO A 44 -26.78 -13.60 2.21
N LYS A 45 -27.45 -12.58 1.63
CA LYS A 45 -26.82 -11.29 1.28
C LYS A 45 -26.02 -10.67 2.43
N GLY A 46 -26.50 -10.79 3.67
CA GLY A 46 -25.80 -10.27 4.86
C GLY A 46 -24.46 -10.95 5.11
N LEU A 47 -24.42 -12.29 5.03
CA LEU A 47 -23.18 -13.05 5.20
C LEU A 47 -22.18 -12.82 4.05
N TYR A 48 -22.67 -12.64 2.83
CA TYR A 48 -21.84 -12.23 1.69
C TYR A 48 -21.11 -10.90 1.95
N MET A 49 -21.83 -9.89 2.47
CA MET A 49 -21.23 -8.59 2.83
C MET A 49 -20.21 -8.72 3.95
N ILE A 50 -20.48 -9.54 4.98
CA ILE A 50 -19.52 -9.81 6.07
C ILE A 50 -18.24 -10.44 5.51
N MET A 51 -18.36 -11.36 4.58
CA MET A 51 -17.21 -12.02 3.95
C MET A 51 -16.37 -11.04 3.10
N LEU A 52 -17.00 -10.12 2.37
CA LEU A 52 -16.30 -9.04 1.68
C LEU A 52 -15.54 -8.12 2.66
N LEU A 53 -16.21 -7.70 3.74
CA LEU A 53 -15.60 -6.85 4.75
C LEU A 53 -14.43 -7.55 5.46
N SER A 54 -14.54 -8.86 5.72
CA SER A 54 -13.45 -9.64 6.30
C SER A 54 -12.22 -9.69 5.39
N GLY A 55 -12.40 -9.74 4.07
CA GLY A 55 -11.32 -9.65 3.09
C GLY A 55 -10.61 -8.29 3.13
N VAL A 56 -11.37 -7.20 3.23
CA VAL A 56 -10.81 -5.85 3.39
C VAL A 56 -10.03 -5.76 4.70
N LEU A 57 -10.60 -6.22 5.80
CA LEU A 57 -9.95 -6.21 7.11
C LEU A 57 -8.66 -7.04 7.12
N ALA A 58 -8.68 -8.22 6.51
CA ALA A 58 -7.49 -9.06 6.37
C ALA A 58 -6.35 -8.35 5.61
N ASN A 59 -6.67 -7.59 4.56
CA ASN A 59 -5.67 -6.79 3.84
C ASN A 59 -5.11 -5.63 4.69
N VAL A 60 -5.94 -4.97 5.51
CA VAL A 60 -5.49 -3.93 6.45
C VAL A 60 -4.54 -4.54 7.49
N VAL A 61 -4.89 -5.68 8.07
CA VAL A 61 -4.03 -6.41 9.02
C VAL A 61 -2.73 -6.87 8.34
N ALA A 62 -2.79 -7.35 7.11
CA ALA A 62 -1.61 -7.76 6.35
C ALA A 62 -0.62 -6.60 6.17
N THR A 63 -1.09 -5.39 5.82
CA THR A 63 -0.22 -4.20 5.71
C THR A 63 0.42 -3.84 7.05
N LEU A 64 -0.32 -3.95 8.14
CA LEU A 64 0.18 -3.70 9.50
C LEU A 64 1.32 -4.68 9.85
N LEU A 65 1.10 -5.97 9.66
CA LEU A 65 2.09 -7.01 9.97
C LEU A 65 3.36 -6.86 9.14
N VAL A 66 3.23 -6.59 7.84
CA VAL A 66 4.38 -6.37 6.96
C VAL A 66 5.16 -5.13 7.38
N MET A 67 4.48 -4.05 7.76
CA MET A 67 5.14 -2.83 8.23
C MET A 67 5.91 -3.10 9.53
N PHE A 68 5.31 -3.79 10.51
CA PHE A 68 5.97 -4.16 11.75
C PHE A 68 7.21 -5.00 11.49
N TYR A 69 7.08 -6.03 10.63
CA TYR A 69 8.20 -6.85 10.24
C TYR A 69 9.34 -6.05 9.57
N CYS A 70 8.99 -5.11 8.70
CA CYS A 70 9.99 -4.29 8.01
C CYS A 70 10.67 -3.27 8.94
N LEU A 71 9.97 -2.78 9.96
CA LEU A 71 10.54 -1.86 10.95
C LEU A 71 11.46 -2.57 11.95
N ASP A 72 11.24 -3.87 12.21
CA ASP A 72 12.05 -4.66 13.15
C ASP A 72 13.35 -5.20 12.54
N ARG A 73 13.39 -5.36 11.22
CA ARG A 73 14.56 -5.97 10.57
C ARG A 73 15.56 -4.94 10.03
N LYS A 74 16.82 -5.17 10.36
CA LYS A 74 17.96 -4.57 9.66
C LYS A 74 18.11 -5.25 8.30
N PHE A 75 17.94 -4.51 7.23
CA PHE A 75 18.14 -5.02 5.86
C PHE A 75 19.59 -4.83 5.44
N LYS A 76 20.45 -5.87 5.58
CA LYS A 76 21.88 -5.89 5.20
C LYS A 76 22.66 -4.61 5.54
N LYS A 77 22.44 -3.52 4.78
CA LYS A 77 23.11 -2.21 4.93
C LYS A 77 22.15 -1.05 5.22
N SER A 78 20.85 -1.31 5.40
CA SER A 78 19.88 -0.24 5.63
C SER A 78 18.85 -0.64 6.68
N SER A 79 18.52 0.26 7.58
CA SER A 79 17.45 0.11 8.57
C SER A 79 16.52 1.33 8.54
N LEU A 80 15.24 1.12 8.83
CA LEU A 80 14.30 2.21 9.02
C LEU A 80 14.36 2.63 10.48
N ILE A 81 14.58 3.92 10.73
CA ILE A 81 14.70 4.49 12.07
C ILE A 81 13.71 5.65 12.19
N MET A 82 13.05 5.74 13.34
CA MET A 82 12.18 6.89 13.65
C MET A 82 13.03 8.09 14.07
N GLN A 83 12.67 9.28 13.59
CA GLN A 83 13.37 10.51 13.94
C GLN A 83 13.29 10.75 15.46
N GLY A 84 14.46 10.99 16.08
CA GLY A 84 14.55 11.25 17.53
C GLY A 84 14.70 10.00 18.43
N LYS A 85 14.70 8.79 17.86
CA LYS A 85 14.91 7.53 18.62
C LYS A 85 16.08 6.75 18.04
N THR A 86 17.04 6.40 18.87
CA THR A 86 18.33 5.86 18.43
C THR A 86 18.41 4.34 18.31
N ALA A 87 17.49 3.55 18.90
CA ALA A 87 17.71 2.09 18.91
C ALA A 87 16.45 1.22 18.77
N ASN A 88 15.37 1.43 19.52
CA ASN A 88 14.20 0.57 19.47
C ASN A 88 12.92 1.35 19.22
N ILE A 89 12.27 1.04 18.10
CA ILE A 89 10.94 1.56 17.78
C ILE A 89 9.93 0.76 18.59
N ASN A 90 9.22 1.41 19.53
CA ASN A 90 8.18 0.77 20.32
C ASN A 90 6.97 0.38 19.42
N ASN A 91 6.15 -0.59 19.84
CA ASN A 91 4.99 -1.05 19.08
C ASN A 91 3.98 0.08 18.79
N TRP A 92 3.82 1.04 19.71
CA TRP A 92 3.01 2.25 19.48
C TRP A 92 3.57 3.14 18.36
N ASP A 93 4.88 3.30 18.30
CA ASP A 93 5.53 4.06 17.22
C ASP A 93 5.35 3.36 15.86
N LYS A 94 5.45 2.03 15.83
CA LYS A 94 5.20 1.23 14.61
C LYS A 94 3.76 1.37 14.14
N LEU A 95 2.81 1.31 15.07
CA LEU A 95 1.40 1.52 14.77
C LEU A 95 1.14 2.92 14.21
N TRP A 96 1.76 3.94 14.80
CA TRP A 96 1.67 5.32 14.33
C TRP A 96 2.26 5.51 12.93
N ILE A 97 3.44 4.94 12.66
CA ILE A 97 4.07 4.96 11.34
C ILE A 97 3.18 4.27 10.30
N TRP A 98 2.64 3.10 10.65
CA TRP A 98 1.71 2.38 9.80
C TRP A 98 0.45 3.22 9.51
N PHE A 99 -0.16 3.82 10.52
CA PHE A 99 -1.33 4.68 10.36
C PHE A 99 -1.05 5.85 9.43
N LEU A 100 0.08 6.53 9.61
CA LEU A 100 0.49 7.63 8.73
C LEU A 100 0.73 7.17 7.28
N TYR A 101 1.30 5.99 7.09
CA TYR A 101 1.47 5.40 5.76
C TYR A 101 0.12 5.07 5.14
N PHE A 102 -0.72 4.33 5.86
CA PHE A 102 -2.02 3.87 5.41
C PHE A 102 -2.94 5.03 5.00
N TRP A 103 -3.01 6.06 5.84
CA TRP A 103 -3.83 7.24 5.57
C TRP A 103 -3.37 7.99 4.31
N ARG A 104 -2.07 8.20 4.16
CA ARG A 104 -1.52 8.83 2.95
C ARG A 104 -1.74 7.98 1.71
N PHE A 105 -1.52 6.69 1.83
CA PHE A 105 -1.81 5.74 0.76
C PHE A 105 -3.29 5.80 0.36
N ALA A 106 -4.21 5.78 1.32
CA ALA A 106 -5.65 5.85 1.08
C ALA A 106 -6.05 7.14 0.34
N ILE A 107 -5.54 8.30 0.75
CA ILE A 107 -5.82 9.58 0.08
C ILE A 107 -5.28 9.56 -1.37
N ILE A 108 -4.04 9.14 -1.57
CA ILE A 108 -3.42 9.12 -2.91
C ILE A 108 -4.13 8.09 -3.80
N ALA A 109 -4.40 6.89 -3.27
CA ALA A 109 -5.11 5.85 -4.00
C ALA A 109 -6.54 6.27 -4.37
N PHE A 110 -7.24 6.97 -3.46
CA PHE A 110 -8.56 7.52 -3.73
C PHE A 110 -8.51 8.58 -4.84
N ALA A 111 -7.56 9.51 -4.78
CA ALA A 111 -7.41 10.55 -5.81
C ALA A 111 -7.11 9.95 -7.18
N ILE A 112 -6.16 9.01 -7.26
CA ILE A 112 -5.82 8.30 -8.50
C ILE A 112 -7.00 7.45 -8.97
N GLY A 113 -7.65 6.72 -8.06
CA GLY A 113 -8.81 5.89 -8.35
C GLY A 113 -9.98 6.71 -8.89
N PHE A 114 -10.22 7.91 -8.36
CA PHE A 114 -11.21 8.83 -8.87
C PHE A 114 -10.90 9.31 -10.30
N ILE A 115 -9.65 9.69 -10.56
CA ILE A 115 -9.22 10.10 -11.90
C ILE A 115 -9.37 8.95 -12.90
N LEU A 116 -8.87 7.76 -12.57
CA LEU A 116 -8.91 6.61 -13.46
C LEU A 116 -10.29 5.98 -13.58
N GLY A 117 -11.09 6.03 -12.52
CA GLY A 117 -12.43 5.43 -12.49
C GLY A 117 -13.54 6.34 -13.03
N ALA A 118 -13.46 7.66 -12.78
CA ALA A 118 -14.49 8.60 -13.18
C ALA A 118 -14.12 9.37 -14.46
N LEU A 119 -12.91 9.93 -14.54
CA LEU A 119 -12.53 10.79 -15.64
C LEU A 119 -12.07 10.03 -16.89
N LEU A 120 -11.27 8.99 -16.70
CA LEU A 120 -10.69 8.26 -17.83
C LEU A 120 -11.72 7.56 -18.72
N PRO A 121 -12.78 6.89 -18.20
CA PRO A 121 -13.85 6.32 -19.03
C PRO A 121 -14.56 7.37 -19.89
N VAL A 122 -14.78 8.56 -19.34
CA VAL A 122 -15.38 9.68 -20.07
C VAL A 122 -14.48 10.12 -21.23
N CYS A 123 -13.17 10.27 -20.99
CA CYS A 123 -12.22 10.60 -22.04
C CYS A 123 -12.17 9.53 -23.15
N PHE A 124 -12.24 8.26 -22.78
CA PHE A 124 -12.26 7.17 -23.74
C PHE A 124 -13.54 7.15 -24.60
N GLN A 125 -14.69 7.49 -24.00
CA GLN A 125 -15.95 7.62 -24.76
C GLN A 125 -15.87 8.77 -25.77
N TYR A 126 -15.32 9.92 -25.39
CA TYR A 126 -15.08 11.03 -26.32
C TYR A 126 -14.13 10.66 -27.46
N ALA A 127 -13.20 9.74 -27.22
CA ALA A 127 -12.29 9.19 -28.23
C ALA A 127 -12.92 8.07 -29.10
N GLY A 128 -14.23 7.81 -28.96
CA GLY A 128 -14.96 6.80 -29.73
C GLY A 128 -14.72 5.35 -29.28
N ILE A 129 -14.16 5.14 -28.08
CA ILE A 129 -13.95 3.80 -27.52
C ILE A 129 -15.27 3.32 -26.89
N ASP A 130 -15.62 2.07 -27.18
CA ASP A 130 -16.80 1.41 -26.61
C ASP A 130 -16.81 1.51 -25.06
N PRO A 131 -17.96 1.89 -24.42
CA PRO A 131 -18.06 2.10 -22.98
C PRO A 131 -17.61 0.88 -22.14
N VAL A 132 -17.89 -0.35 -22.60
CA VAL A 132 -17.50 -1.58 -21.90
C VAL A 132 -15.97 -1.76 -21.93
N LYS A 133 -15.35 -1.49 -23.07
CA LYS A 133 -13.89 -1.51 -23.22
C LYS A 133 -13.23 -0.40 -22.41
N ALA A 134 -13.79 0.80 -22.42
CA ALA A 134 -13.32 1.93 -21.62
C ALA A 134 -13.29 1.60 -20.13
N LEU A 135 -14.35 1.02 -19.61
CA LEU A 135 -14.45 0.61 -18.20
C LEU A 135 -13.44 -0.50 -17.86
N LYS A 136 -13.24 -1.46 -18.75
CA LYS A 136 -12.26 -2.54 -18.60
C LYS A 136 -10.83 -1.99 -18.56
N TYR A 137 -10.46 -1.08 -19.43
CA TYR A 137 -9.14 -0.43 -19.45
C TYR A 137 -8.91 0.40 -18.17
N SER A 138 -9.90 1.18 -17.75
CA SER A 138 -9.83 1.95 -16.50
C SER A 138 -9.59 1.06 -15.28
N LYS A 139 -10.24 -0.11 -15.21
CA LYS A 139 -10.01 -1.10 -14.15
C LYS A 139 -8.59 -1.64 -14.14
N TYR A 140 -8.02 -1.98 -15.31
CA TYR A 140 -6.63 -2.44 -15.38
C TYR A 140 -5.63 -1.35 -14.96
N LEU A 141 -5.83 -0.12 -15.45
CA LEU A 141 -4.99 1.01 -15.05
C LEU A 141 -5.11 1.32 -13.56
N GLY A 142 -6.30 1.22 -12.98
CA GLY A 142 -6.54 1.35 -11.54
C GLY A 142 -5.74 0.34 -10.72
N ASN A 143 -5.69 -0.92 -11.15
CA ASN A 143 -4.90 -1.95 -10.48
C ASN A 143 -3.39 -1.66 -10.54
N ILE A 144 -2.87 -1.16 -11.67
CA ILE A 144 -1.46 -0.80 -11.81
C ILE A 144 -1.13 0.46 -10.98
N ALA A 145 -2.07 1.39 -10.86
CA ALA A 145 -1.90 2.66 -10.13
C ALA A 145 -1.66 2.49 -8.63
N VAL A 146 -1.95 1.33 -8.06
CA VAL A 146 -1.62 1.00 -6.65
C VAL A 146 -0.10 1.07 -6.40
N LEU A 147 0.73 0.70 -7.38
CA LEU A 147 2.19 0.76 -7.30
C LEU A 147 2.70 2.20 -7.05
N PRO A 148 2.44 3.17 -7.94
CA PRO A 148 2.90 4.53 -7.73
C PRO A 148 2.24 5.18 -6.50
N ALA A 149 0.98 4.88 -6.19
CA ALA A 149 0.32 5.40 -4.99
C ALA A 149 1.03 4.94 -3.70
N SER A 150 1.38 3.67 -3.61
CA SER A 150 2.14 3.09 -2.50
C SER A 150 3.53 3.72 -2.37
N TYR A 151 4.22 3.91 -3.49
CA TYR A 151 5.55 4.54 -3.51
C TYR A 151 5.51 6.00 -3.07
N LEU A 152 4.56 6.78 -3.57
CA LEU A 152 4.37 8.19 -3.18
C LEU A 152 4.02 8.33 -1.69
N ALA A 153 3.18 7.45 -1.16
CA ALA A 153 2.88 7.40 0.27
C ALA A 153 4.15 7.13 1.09
N PHE A 154 4.99 6.18 0.66
CA PHE A 154 6.24 5.84 1.34
C PHE A 154 7.26 6.99 1.27
N ILE A 155 7.49 7.58 0.10
CA ILE A 155 8.36 8.75 -0.06
C ILE A 155 7.93 9.88 0.86
N SER A 156 6.64 10.14 0.96
CA SER A 156 6.12 11.20 1.82
C SER A 156 6.42 11.01 3.31
N LEU A 157 6.75 9.78 3.74
CA LEU A 157 7.22 9.49 5.11
C LEU A 157 8.73 9.72 5.29
N VAL A 158 9.51 9.37 4.24
CA VAL A 158 10.97 9.29 4.32
C VAL A 158 11.64 10.57 3.84
N CYS A 159 11.15 11.18 2.75
CA CYS A 159 11.83 12.30 2.06
C CYS A 159 11.28 13.69 2.43
N ARG A 160 10.60 13.86 3.56
CA ARG A 160 10.19 15.20 4.03
C ARG A 160 11.37 16.00 4.56
N LYS A 161 11.30 17.35 4.43
CA LYS A 161 12.27 18.30 5.04
C LYS A 161 12.53 17.92 6.50
N GLU A 162 13.77 17.98 6.92
CA GLU A 162 14.33 17.46 8.19
C GLU A 162 13.45 17.64 9.45
N LYS A 163 12.78 18.78 9.59
CA LYS A 163 11.89 19.07 10.74
C LYS A 163 10.56 18.29 10.75
N ARG A 164 10.17 17.64 9.62
CA ARG A 164 8.89 16.91 9.47
C ARG A 164 9.06 15.46 9.05
N GLN A 165 10.28 14.97 9.04
CA GLN A 165 10.61 13.61 8.64
C GLN A 165 10.16 12.64 9.73
N THR A 166 9.35 11.65 9.40
CA THR A 166 8.85 10.66 10.38
C THR A 166 9.78 9.45 10.42
N LEU A 167 10.32 9.06 9.27
CA LEU A 167 11.23 7.92 9.12
C LEU A 167 12.53 8.36 8.46
N LYS A 168 13.65 7.80 8.91
CA LYS A 168 14.97 7.94 8.29
C LYS A 168 15.49 6.56 7.88
N ILE A 169 16.21 6.52 6.76
CA ILE A 169 16.92 5.32 6.34
C ILE A 169 18.36 5.47 6.85
N ALA A 170 18.75 4.63 7.79
CA ALA A 170 20.13 4.52 8.22
C ALA A 170 20.85 3.48 7.36
N VAL A 171 21.98 3.87 6.79
CA VAL A 171 22.86 2.98 6.04
C VAL A 171 24.05 2.66 6.92
N SER A 172 24.33 1.38 7.17
CA SER A 172 25.58 0.92 7.79
C SER A 172 26.63 0.80 6.70
N GLU A 173 27.73 1.49 6.85
CA GLU A 173 28.94 1.27 6.07
C GLU A 173 29.49 -0.14 6.22
#